data_21664f7b0ed12055b024e09f1c56f1ac
#
_entry.id   21664f7b0ed12055b024e09f1c56f1ac
#
_cell.length_a   1.000
_cell.length_b   1.000
_cell.length_c   1.000
_cell.angle_alpha   90.00
_cell.angle_beta   90.00
_cell.angle_gamma   90.00
#
_symmetry.space_group_name_H-M   'P 1'
#
loop_
_entity.id
_entity.type
_entity.pdbx_description
1 polymer ?
#
loop_
_entity_poly.entity_id
_entity_poly.type
_entity_poly.pdbx_seq_one_letter_code
_entity_poly.pdbx_strand_id
1 'polypeptide(L)'
;MRLPNADYFADLIKAISAVVEEGTFVVDENSIKMVSMDPAHISLVDFELDKSAAEEYVCSGPMNITVSITELLKFLKRAKKSESITLLYDNDKKKLTIVLSDVAGSKERSFTMNTLEPVASRTAVPNLTFEAAARVNTDAIADAIEDSSLVSDYVKFTISPDAVILSAKGEVGVVQTKLSKSSTAVYEIKADKEVWANFSINYVEKIIKAAKTLSEELTIELSTNKPIKFSFPIPSGKLGYLVAPRIETT
;
A
#
# COMPACT_ATOMS: atom_id res chain seq x y z
N MET A 1 19.80 9.19 1.78
CA MET A 1 19.00 8.62 2.87
C MET A 1 19.51 7.24 3.21
N ARG A 2 19.70 6.94 4.51
CA ARG A 2 20.08 5.61 5.00
C ARG A 2 19.02 5.09 5.96
N LEU A 3 18.53 3.87 5.70
CA LEU A 3 17.56 3.18 6.56
C LEU A 3 18.24 1.96 7.21
N PRO A 4 17.94 1.66 8.49
CA PRO A 4 18.57 0.55 9.19
C PRO A 4 18.14 -0.83 8.68
N ASN A 5 16.95 -0.93 8.08
CA ASN A 5 16.33 -2.18 7.66
C ASN A 5 16.02 -2.18 6.15
N ALA A 6 16.86 -2.85 5.38
CA ALA A 6 16.70 -2.94 3.93
C ALA A 6 15.48 -3.79 3.52
N ASP A 7 15.16 -4.85 4.27
CA ASP A 7 13.99 -5.70 4.04
C ASP A 7 12.67 -4.94 4.30
N TYR A 8 12.61 -4.09 5.33
CA TYR A 8 11.45 -3.24 5.57
C TYR A 8 11.20 -2.28 4.41
N PHE A 9 12.26 -1.63 3.90
CA PHE A 9 12.12 -0.78 2.71
C PHE A 9 11.70 -1.56 1.47
N ALA A 10 12.21 -2.79 1.30
CA ALA A 10 11.77 -3.68 0.22
C ALA A 10 10.28 -4.01 0.31
N ASP A 11 9.76 -4.26 1.52
CA ASP A 11 8.33 -4.51 1.74
C ASP A 11 7.48 -3.27 1.46
N LEU A 12 7.96 -2.05 1.79
CA LEU A 12 7.29 -0.80 1.41
C LEU A 12 7.18 -0.66 -0.11
N ILE A 13 8.27 -0.88 -0.84
CA ILE A 13 8.26 -0.80 -2.31
C ILE A 13 7.41 -1.93 -2.92
N LYS A 14 7.40 -3.13 -2.33
CA LYS A 14 6.51 -4.22 -2.72
C LYS A 14 5.03 -3.83 -2.54
N ALA A 15 4.69 -3.16 -1.46
CA ALA A 15 3.34 -2.66 -1.21
C ALA A 15 2.93 -1.61 -2.28
N ILE A 16 3.81 -0.68 -2.63
CA ILE A 16 3.59 0.28 -3.73
C ILE A 16 3.40 -0.45 -5.07
N SER A 17 4.19 -1.50 -5.33
CA SER A 17 4.13 -2.27 -6.59
C SER A 17 2.83 -3.05 -6.79
N ALA A 18 2.00 -3.18 -5.76
CA ALA A 18 0.67 -3.76 -5.89
C ALA A 18 -0.28 -2.91 -6.76
N VAL A 19 0.02 -1.61 -6.90
CA VAL A 19 -0.81 -0.65 -7.66
C VAL A 19 -0.10 -0.15 -8.91
N VAL A 20 1.20 0.16 -8.82
CA VAL A 20 1.92 0.85 -9.90
C VAL A 20 3.24 0.15 -10.27
N GLU A 21 3.57 0.19 -11.55
CA GLU A 21 4.83 -0.33 -12.09
C GLU A 21 5.91 0.75 -12.19
N GLU A 22 5.50 2.00 -12.31
CA GLU A 22 6.35 3.18 -12.35
C GLU A 22 5.76 4.26 -11.45
N GLY A 23 6.59 5.10 -10.85
CA GLY A 23 6.10 6.16 -9.99
C GLY A 23 7.12 7.25 -9.70
N THR A 24 6.62 8.42 -9.33
CA THR A 24 7.42 9.58 -8.97
C THR A 24 7.42 9.77 -7.47
N PHE A 25 8.60 9.63 -6.86
CA PHE A 25 8.82 10.05 -5.48
C PHE A 25 9.07 11.56 -5.44
N VAL A 26 8.25 12.24 -4.66
CA VAL A 26 8.47 13.64 -4.30
C VAL A 26 9.27 13.65 -3.00
N VAL A 27 10.49 14.14 -3.07
CA VAL A 27 11.45 14.16 -1.95
C VAL A 27 11.64 15.60 -1.51
N ASP A 28 11.48 15.87 -0.23
CA ASP A 28 11.75 17.17 0.38
C ASP A 28 12.62 17.01 1.65
N GLU A 29 12.86 18.09 2.39
CA GLU A 29 13.69 18.10 3.61
C GLU A 29 13.10 17.27 4.78
N ASN A 30 11.84 16.85 4.67
CA ASN A 30 11.11 16.19 5.76
C ASN A 30 10.66 14.79 5.44
N SER A 31 10.47 14.46 4.16
CA SER A 31 9.82 13.20 3.79
C SER A 31 10.05 12.80 2.33
N ILE A 32 9.71 11.55 2.05
CA ILE A 32 9.56 10.99 0.70
C ILE A 32 8.10 10.62 0.53
N LYS A 33 7.45 11.13 -0.52
CA LYS A 33 6.02 10.92 -0.80
C LYS A 33 5.81 10.35 -2.19
N MET A 34 4.76 9.57 -2.35
CA MET A 34 4.26 9.15 -3.65
C MET A 34 2.75 9.06 -3.60
N VAL A 35 2.09 9.70 -4.55
CA VAL A 35 0.68 9.46 -4.86
C VAL A 35 0.61 9.07 -6.32
N SER A 36 0.13 7.87 -6.58
CA SER A 36 0.07 7.35 -7.94
C SER A 36 -1.14 6.44 -8.12
N MET A 37 -1.63 6.38 -9.36
CA MET A 37 -2.82 5.61 -9.74
C MET A 37 -2.42 4.54 -10.75
N ASP A 38 -3.08 3.38 -10.71
CA ASP A 38 -2.87 2.35 -11.71
C ASP A 38 -3.33 2.81 -13.12
N PRO A 39 -2.82 2.21 -14.20
CA PRO A 39 -3.17 2.62 -15.56
C PRO A 39 -4.65 2.52 -15.90
N ALA A 40 -5.41 1.66 -15.22
CA ALA A 40 -6.87 1.53 -15.40
C ALA A 40 -7.67 2.55 -14.59
N HIS A 41 -7.01 3.37 -13.75
CA HIS A 41 -7.61 4.35 -12.86
C HIS A 41 -8.62 3.76 -11.85
N ILE A 42 -8.37 2.50 -11.44
CA ILE A 42 -9.22 1.77 -10.47
C ILE A 42 -8.64 1.87 -9.06
N SER A 43 -7.31 1.88 -8.93
CA SER A 43 -6.65 1.94 -7.63
C SER A 43 -5.63 3.07 -7.55
N LEU A 44 -5.45 3.60 -6.34
CA LEU A 44 -4.49 4.65 -6.02
C LEU A 44 -3.71 4.22 -4.79
N VAL A 45 -2.39 4.48 -4.80
CA VAL A 45 -1.52 4.38 -3.63
C VAL A 45 -1.14 5.77 -3.14
N ASP A 46 -1.22 5.99 -1.83
CA ASP A 46 -0.81 7.20 -1.11
C ASP A 46 0.22 6.80 -0.06
N PHE A 47 1.47 7.08 -0.35
CA PHE A 47 2.62 6.71 0.46
C PHE A 47 3.39 7.93 0.95
N GLU A 48 3.80 7.90 2.21
CA GLU A 48 4.71 8.86 2.80
C GLU A 48 5.64 8.17 3.79
N LEU A 49 6.93 8.48 3.72
CA LEU A 49 7.93 8.08 4.70
C LEU A 49 8.62 9.33 5.23
N ASP A 50 8.49 9.56 6.53
CA ASP A 50 9.11 10.69 7.22
C ASP A 50 10.62 10.49 7.37
N LYS A 51 11.38 11.56 7.40
CA LYS A 51 12.85 11.52 7.61
C LYS A 51 13.26 10.82 8.91
N SER A 52 12.38 10.79 9.91
CA SER A 52 12.63 10.09 11.18
C SER A 52 12.74 8.57 11.04
N ALA A 53 12.31 8.00 9.91
CA ALA A 53 12.54 6.59 9.59
C ALA A 53 14.02 6.30 9.27
N ALA A 54 14.81 7.32 8.92
CA ALA A 54 16.18 7.19 8.48
C ALA A 54 17.18 7.51 9.60
N GLU A 55 18.29 6.78 9.63
CA GLU A 55 19.46 7.11 10.46
C GLU A 55 20.17 8.35 9.92
N GLU A 56 20.15 8.53 8.59
CA GLU A 56 20.71 9.68 7.89
C GLU A 56 19.78 10.09 6.77
N TYR A 57 19.41 11.37 6.76
CA TYR A 57 18.56 11.97 5.73
C TYR A 57 19.14 13.30 5.29
N VAL A 58 19.63 13.37 4.05
CA VAL A 58 20.18 14.60 3.45
C VAL A 58 19.43 14.88 2.17
N CYS A 59 18.82 16.06 2.09
CA CYS A 59 18.13 16.57 0.92
C CYS A 59 18.48 18.05 0.76
N SER A 60 19.07 18.43 -0.36
CA SER A 60 19.50 19.79 -0.66
C SER A 60 18.40 20.69 -1.22
N GLY A 61 17.18 20.17 -1.32
CA GLY A 61 16.00 20.88 -1.82
C GLY A 61 14.99 19.91 -2.44
N PRO A 62 13.76 20.36 -2.68
CA PRO A 62 12.71 19.50 -3.23
C PRO A 62 13.07 18.96 -4.60
N MET A 63 12.84 17.68 -4.81
CA MET A 63 13.11 16.99 -6.08
C MET A 63 12.06 15.93 -6.39
N ASN A 64 11.90 15.63 -7.67
CA ASN A 64 11.07 14.55 -8.16
C ASN A 64 11.97 13.45 -8.74
N ILE A 65 11.82 12.23 -8.26
CA ILE A 65 12.59 11.07 -8.71
C ILE A 65 11.63 10.04 -9.25
N THR A 66 11.57 9.89 -10.57
CA THR A 66 10.70 8.92 -11.23
C THR A 66 11.47 7.64 -11.52
N VAL A 67 10.95 6.51 -11.09
CA VAL A 67 11.61 5.21 -11.23
C VAL A 67 10.62 4.13 -11.70
N SER A 68 11.17 3.10 -12.36
CA SER A 68 10.48 1.83 -12.48
C SER A 68 10.47 1.14 -11.12
N ILE A 69 9.28 1.04 -10.51
CA ILE A 69 9.07 0.34 -9.23
C ILE A 69 9.39 -1.15 -9.39
N THR A 70 9.06 -1.71 -10.56
CA THR A 70 9.35 -3.11 -10.90
C THR A 70 10.86 -3.39 -10.91
N GLU A 71 11.65 -2.52 -11.53
CA GLU A 71 13.12 -2.68 -11.56
C GLU A 71 13.74 -2.43 -10.17
N LEU A 72 13.29 -1.39 -9.47
CA LEU A 72 13.73 -1.12 -8.10
C LEU A 72 13.49 -2.34 -7.20
N LEU A 73 12.30 -2.93 -7.28
CA LEU A 73 11.94 -4.11 -6.49
C LEU A 73 12.84 -5.33 -6.80
N LYS A 74 13.31 -5.51 -8.05
CA LYS A 74 14.27 -6.59 -8.38
C LYS A 74 15.58 -6.47 -7.59
N PHE A 75 16.10 -5.24 -7.43
CA PHE A 75 17.30 -5.02 -6.62
C PHE A 75 17.02 -5.21 -5.13
N LEU A 76 15.88 -4.70 -4.64
CA LEU A 76 15.48 -4.78 -3.24
C LEU A 76 15.19 -6.23 -2.79
N LYS A 77 14.74 -7.12 -3.69
CA LYS A 77 14.60 -8.57 -3.38
C LYS A 77 15.94 -9.24 -3.02
N ARG A 78 17.06 -8.57 -3.24
CA ARG A 78 18.39 -9.04 -2.82
C ARG A 78 18.74 -8.62 -1.39
N ALA A 79 17.94 -7.74 -0.76
CA ALA A 79 18.13 -7.31 0.61
C ALA A 79 17.95 -8.48 1.60
N LYS A 80 18.71 -8.43 2.69
CA LYS A 80 18.64 -9.40 3.79
C LYS A 80 18.20 -8.68 5.06
N LYS A 81 17.58 -9.40 5.99
CA LYS A 81 17.06 -8.86 7.26
C LYS A 81 18.08 -8.09 8.09
N SER A 82 19.35 -8.43 7.98
CA SER A 82 20.44 -7.80 8.75
C SER A 82 21.17 -6.70 7.98
N GLU A 83 20.66 -6.27 6.83
CA GLU A 83 21.32 -5.24 6.02
C GLU A 83 20.61 -3.89 6.18
N SER A 84 21.41 -2.82 6.20
CA SER A 84 20.95 -1.46 6.00
C SER A 84 20.88 -1.14 4.50
N ILE A 85 20.10 -0.12 4.15
CA ILE A 85 20.01 0.38 2.78
C ILE A 85 20.36 1.86 2.74
N THR A 86 21.20 2.24 1.81
CA THR A 86 21.46 3.65 1.48
C THR A 86 20.99 3.95 0.06
N LEU A 87 20.19 4.98 -0.08
CA LEU A 87 19.69 5.49 -1.35
C LEU A 87 20.41 6.80 -1.67
N LEU A 88 21.09 6.84 -2.81
CA LEU A 88 21.83 8.00 -3.31
C LEU A 88 21.27 8.37 -4.68
N TYR A 89 20.85 9.61 -4.84
CA TYR A 89 20.37 10.14 -6.11
C TYR A 89 21.33 11.19 -6.66
N ASP A 90 21.80 10.94 -7.88
CA ASP A 90 22.62 11.88 -8.67
C ASP A 90 21.69 12.60 -9.66
N ASN A 91 21.36 13.85 -9.36
CA ASN A 91 20.43 14.64 -10.17
C ASN A 91 21.01 14.99 -11.55
N ASP A 92 22.30 15.15 -11.67
CA ASP A 92 22.95 15.52 -12.94
C ASP A 92 22.99 14.33 -13.90
N LYS A 93 23.28 13.15 -13.37
CA LYS A 93 23.33 11.91 -14.16
C LYS A 93 21.99 11.19 -14.25
N LYS A 94 20.96 11.65 -13.51
CA LYS A 94 19.64 11.00 -13.42
C LYS A 94 19.76 9.53 -13.04
N LYS A 95 20.48 9.24 -11.96
CA LYS A 95 20.75 7.88 -11.49
C LYS A 95 20.41 7.73 -10.01
N LEU A 96 19.73 6.64 -9.69
CA LEU A 96 19.49 6.19 -8.33
C LEU A 96 20.41 5.01 -8.02
N THR A 97 21.23 5.15 -6.98
CA THR A 97 22.10 4.09 -6.48
C THR A 97 21.56 3.55 -5.17
N ILE A 98 21.41 2.24 -5.09
CA ILE A 98 20.97 1.47 -3.94
C ILE A 98 22.20 0.75 -3.38
N VAL A 99 22.57 1.03 -2.15
CA VAL A 99 23.69 0.36 -1.46
C VAL A 99 23.13 -0.47 -0.32
N LEU A 100 23.39 -1.77 -0.33
CA LEU A 100 23.04 -2.73 0.74
C LEU A 100 24.30 -3.07 1.51
N SER A 101 24.32 -2.78 2.81
CA SER A 101 25.48 -3.00 3.68
C SER A 101 25.11 -3.91 4.85
N ASP A 102 26.00 -4.83 5.22
CA ASP A 102 25.82 -5.63 6.42
C ASP A 102 26.08 -4.80 7.70
N VAL A 103 25.67 -5.34 8.87
CA VAL A 103 25.78 -4.64 10.15
C VAL A 103 27.22 -4.23 10.50
N ALA A 104 28.19 -5.02 10.07
CA ALA A 104 29.62 -4.72 10.33
C ALA A 104 30.22 -3.74 9.32
N GLY A 105 29.50 -3.41 8.24
CA GLY A 105 30.03 -2.62 7.11
C GLY A 105 31.13 -3.35 6.34
N SER A 106 31.27 -4.66 6.56
CA SER A 106 32.33 -5.47 5.94
C SER A 106 31.97 -5.95 4.53
N LYS A 107 30.70 -5.94 4.19
CA LYS A 107 30.18 -6.30 2.87
C LYS A 107 29.18 -5.28 2.38
N GLU A 108 29.50 -4.71 1.22
CA GLU A 108 28.67 -3.74 0.55
C GLU A 108 28.35 -4.21 -0.88
N ARG A 109 27.09 -4.00 -1.30
CA ARG A 109 26.64 -4.29 -2.66
C ARG A 109 25.92 -3.07 -3.19
N SER A 110 26.34 -2.58 -4.35
CA SER A 110 25.78 -1.41 -4.97
C SER A 110 25.07 -1.76 -6.28
N PHE A 111 23.88 -1.20 -6.46
CA PHE A 111 23.07 -1.31 -7.67
C PHE A 111 22.71 0.09 -8.13
N THR A 112 22.98 0.42 -9.39
CA THR A 112 22.65 1.72 -9.95
C THR A 112 21.66 1.55 -11.10
N MET A 113 20.57 2.31 -11.06
CA MET A 113 19.57 2.35 -12.11
C MET A 113 19.41 3.77 -12.67
N ASN A 114 19.00 3.86 -13.92
CA ASN A 114 18.57 5.13 -14.49
C ASN A 114 17.18 5.50 -13.96
N THR A 115 16.97 6.78 -13.73
CA THR A 115 15.62 7.29 -13.44
C THR A 115 14.90 7.60 -14.75
N LEU A 116 13.57 7.67 -14.67
CA LEU A 116 12.70 7.99 -15.80
C LEU A 116 12.41 9.49 -15.83
N GLU A 117 11.98 9.99 -16.98
CA GLU A 117 11.46 11.35 -17.07
C GLU A 117 10.17 11.49 -16.26
N PRO A 118 10.01 12.59 -15.51
CA PRO A 118 8.80 12.79 -14.71
C PRO A 118 7.55 12.83 -15.59
N VAL A 119 6.52 12.08 -15.19
CA VAL A 119 5.20 12.18 -15.83
C VAL A 119 4.57 13.52 -15.44
N ALA A 120 4.08 14.28 -16.42
CA ALA A 120 3.58 15.65 -16.23
C ALA A 120 2.31 15.75 -15.35
N SER A 121 1.57 14.65 -15.14
CA SER A 121 0.36 14.66 -14.33
C SER A 121 0.66 14.34 -12.85
N ARG A 122 0.36 15.29 -11.96
CA ARG A 122 0.34 15.01 -10.52
C ARG A 122 -1.00 14.40 -10.15
N THR A 123 -1.00 13.14 -9.74
CA THR A 123 -2.15 12.52 -9.09
C THR A 123 -2.32 13.14 -7.69
N ALA A 124 -3.52 13.58 -7.38
CA ALA A 124 -3.87 14.04 -6.03
C ALA A 124 -4.78 13.03 -5.36
N VAL A 125 -4.62 12.86 -4.05
CA VAL A 125 -5.56 12.06 -3.25
C VAL A 125 -6.91 12.79 -3.23
N PRO A 126 -8.00 12.17 -3.70
CA PRO A 126 -9.30 12.81 -3.65
C PRO A 126 -9.75 13.03 -2.20
N ASN A 127 -10.38 14.16 -1.94
CA ASN A 127 -10.96 14.45 -0.62
C ASN A 127 -12.30 13.71 -0.49
N LEU A 128 -12.27 12.53 0.14
CA LEU A 128 -13.44 11.69 0.36
C LEU A 128 -13.85 11.72 1.83
N THR A 129 -15.15 11.73 2.06
CA THR A 129 -15.75 11.52 3.38
C THR A 129 -16.39 10.14 3.41
N PHE A 130 -16.20 9.43 4.52
CA PHE A 130 -16.69 8.07 4.69
C PHE A 130 -17.75 8.01 5.79
N GLU A 131 -18.78 7.18 5.57
CA GLU A 131 -19.91 7.01 6.50
C GLU A 131 -19.62 5.94 7.56
N ALA A 132 -18.66 5.05 7.30
CA ALA A 132 -18.24 4.02 8.24
C ALA A 132 -16.74 3.78 8.17
N ALA A 133 -16.18 3.37 9.31
CA ALA A 133 -14.78 2.94 9.42
C ALA A 133 -14.68 1.72 10.35
N ALA A 134 -13.75 0.83 10.07
CA ALA A 134 -13.43 -0.30 10.93
C ALA A 134 -11.91 -0.50 11.01
N ARG A 135 -11.38 -0.72 12.22
CA ARG A 135 -10.02 -1.20 12.45
C ARG A 135 -10.06 -2.69 12.72
N VAL A 136 -9.33 -3.45 11.93
CA VAL A 136 -9.38 -4.91 11.91
C VAL A 136 -8.02 -5.53 11.77
N ASN A 137 -7.90 -6.81 12.08
CA ASN A 137 -6.71 -7.59 11.81
C ASN A 137 -6.56 -7.81 10.30
N THR A 138 -5.36 -7.52 9.77
CA THR A 138 -5.07 -7.60 8.34
C THR A 138 -5.16 -9.01 7.80
N ASP A 139 -4.67 -10.02 8.54
CA ASP A 139 -4.72 -11.42 8.11
C ASP A 139 -6.16 -11.93 8.01
N ALA A 140 -7.04 -11.54 8.95
CA ALA A 140 -8.45 -11.91 8.89
C ALA A 140 -9.15 -11.38 7.63
N ILE A 141 -8.78 -10.20 7.15
CA ILE A 141 -9.28 -9.66 5.88
C ILE A 141 -8.64 -10.37 4.69
N ALA A 142 -7.34 -10.68 4.76
CA ALA A 142 -6.65 -11.41 3.71
C ALA A 142 -7.29 -12.79 3.48
N ASP A 143 -7.54 -13.54 4.55
CA ASP A 143 -8.19 -14.85 4.50
C ASP A 143 -9.61 -14.76 3.93
N ALA A 144 -10.40 -13.77 4.37
CA ALA A 144 -11.76 -13.56 3.85
C ALA A 144 -11.81 -13.20 2.35
N ILE A 145 -10.80 -12.48 1.85
CA ILE A 145 -10.65 -12.18 0.42
C ILE A 145 -10.24 -13.46 -0.34
N GLU A 146 -9.31 -14.24 0.19
CA GLU A 146 -8.88 -15.50 -0.40
C GLU A 146 -10.04 -16.50 -0.49
N ASP A 147 -10.83 -16.66 0.57
CA ASP A 147 -12.04 -17.46 0.53
C ASP A 147 -13.03 -16.96 -0.54
N SER A 148 -13.21 -15.63 -0.64
CA SER A 148 -14.11 -15.02 -1.63
C SER A 148 -13.67 -15.31 -3.06
N SER A 149 -12.35 -15.38 -3.30
CA SER A 149 -11.75 -15.65 -4.63
C SER A 149 -12.08 -17.06 -5.16
N LEU A 150 -12.45 -17.98 -4.28
CA LEU A 150 -12.86 -19.35 -4.67
C LEU A 150 -14.17 -19.39 -5.47
N VAL A 151 -15.00 -18.38 -5.32
CA VAL A 151 -16.37 -18.38 -5.92
C VAL A 151 -16.64 -17.21 -6.86
N SER A 152 -15.87 -16.12 -6.80
CA SER A 152 -16.16 -14.90 -7.57
C SER A 152 -14.91 -14.07 -7.85
N ASP A 153 -14.96 -13.25 -8.89
CA ASP A 153 -13.97 -12.19 -9.17
C ASP A 153 -14.25 -10.91 -8.39
N TYR A 154 -15.34 -10.86 -7.63
CA TYR A 154 -15.78 -9.67 -6.90
C TYR A 154 -16.14 -10.03 -5.46
N VAL A 155 -15.83 -9.11 -4.55
CA VAL A 155 -16.16 -9.21 -3.14
C VAL A 155 -16.95 -7.98 -2.69
N LYS A 156 -18.04 -8.21 -1.96
CA LYS A 156 -18.81 -7.17 -1.30
C LYS A 156 -18.24 -6.95 0.10
N PHE A 157 -17.79 -5.75 0.38
CA PHE A 157 -17.47 -5.29 1.73
C PHE A 157 -18.72 -4.64 2.33
N THR A 158 -19.03 -4.99 3.54
CA THR A 158 -20.11 -4.39 4.33
C THR A 158 -19.58 -4.05 5.72
N ILE A 159 -19.82 -2.82 6.17
CA ILE A 159 -19.56 -2.38 7.54
C ILE A 159 -20.91 -2.00 8.16
N SER A 160 -21.27 -2.65 9.25
CA SER A 160 -22.42 -2.34 10.07
C SER A 160 -21.99 -1.98 11.49
N PRO A 161 -22.87 -1.43 12.35
CA PRO A 161 -22.52 -1.15 13.75
C PRO A 161 -21.98 -2.36 14.54
N ASP A 162 -22.29 -3.57 14.10
CA ASP A 162 -22.00 -4.82 14.84
C ASP A 162 -20.99 -5.74 14.16
N ALA A 163 -20.64 -5.50 12.89
CA ALA A 163 -19.78 -6.42 12.15
C ALA A 163 -19.14 -5.79 10.91
N VAL A 164 -18.00 -6.36 10.51
CA VAL A 164 -17.44 -6.27 9.16
C VAL A 164 -17.72 -7.58 8.45
N ILE A 165 -18.32 -7.54 7.25
CA ILE A 165 -18.70 -8.71 6.49
C ILE A 165 -18.11 -8.62 5.09
N LEU A 166 -17.44 -9.69 4.67
CA LEU A 166 -17.02 -9.90 3.30
C LEU A 166 -17.88 -11.02 2.71
N SER A 167 -18.48 -10.79 1.57
CA SER A 167 -19.29 -11.81 0.88
C SER A 167 -19.03 -11.81 -0.62
N ALA A 168 -19.08 -13.00 -1.19
CA ALA A 168 -18.92 -13.21 -2.63
C ALA A 168 -19.94 -14.24 -3.10
N LYS A 169 -20.47 -14.03 -4.30
CA LYS A 169 -21.41 -14.93 -4.96
C LYS A 169 -20.98 -15.16 -6.40
N GLY A 170 -20.88 -16.41 -6.79
CA GLY A 170 -20.57 -16.84 -8.15
C GLY A 170 -21.42 -18.04 -8.56
N GLU A 171 -21.08 -18.60 -9.72
CA GLU A 171 -21.81 -19.78 -10.25
C GLU A 171 -21.64 -21.02 -9.38
N VAL A 172 -20.49 -21.18 -8.73
CA VAL A 172 -20.14 -22.35 -7.91
C VAL A 172 -20.68 -22.26 -6.48
N GLY A 173 -21.10 -21.08 -6.01
CA GLY A 173 -21.61 -20.95 -4.64
C GLY A 173 -21.55 -19.52 -4.09
N VAL A 174 -21.71 -19.46 -2.77
CA VAL A 174 -21.66 -18.23 -1.97
C VAL A 174 -20.71 -18.42 -0.80
N VAL A 175 -19.86 -17.43 -0.57
CA VAL A 175 -18.99 -17.34 0.60
C VAL A 175 -19.35 -16.09 1.39
N GLN A 176 -19.37 -16.20 2.72
CA GLN A 176 -19.52 -15.06 3.61
C GLN A 176 -18.65 -15.25 4.85
N THR A 177 -17.77 -14.29 5.09
CA THR A 177 -16.99 -14.17 6.31
C THR A 177 -17.52 -12.99 7.11
N LYS A 178 -17.94 -13.24 8.37
CA LYS A 178 -18.44 -12.22 9.30
C LYS A 178 -17.48 -12.07 10.46
N LEU A 179 -16.89 -10.89 10.58
CA LEU A 179 -16.09 -10.47 11.73
C LEU A 179 -16.99 -9.64 12.65
N SER A 180 -17.49 -10.26 13.71
CA SER A 180 -18.34 -9.59 14.69
C SER A 180 -17.54 -8.57 15.51
N LYS A 181 -18.16 -7.50 15.96
CA LYS A 181 -17.56 -6.46 16.81
C LYS A 181 -16.89 -7.02 18.08
N SER A 182 -17.38 -8.14 18.60
CA SER A 182 -16.80 -8.86 19.73
C SER A 182 -15.66 -9.82 19.36
N SER A 183 -15.33 -9.96 18.08
CA SER A 183 -14.21 -10.79 17.62
C SER A 183 -12.87 -10.15 17.98
N THR A 184 -11.87 -10.98 18.30
CA THR A 184 -10.48 -10.53 18.50
C THR A 184 -9.85 -9.95 17.22
N ALA A 185 -10.42 -10.24 16.06
CA ALA A 185 -10.00 -9.68 14.77
C ALA A 185 -10.56 -8.28 14.49
N VAL A 186 -11.45 -7.76 15.34
CA VAL A 186 -12.06 -6.42 15.21
C VAL A 186 -11.63 -5.56 16.38
N TYR A 187 -10.88 -4.51 16.11
CA TYR A 187 -10.38 -3.59 17.13
C TYR A 187 -11.34 -2.43 17.38
N GLU A 188 -12.02 -1.94 16.33
CA GLU A 188 -12.97 -0.83 16.41
C GLU A 188 -13.91 -0.84 15.21
N ILE A 189 -15.18 -0.47 15.43
CA ILE A 189 -16.14 -0.14 14.36
C ILE A 189 -16.79 1.20 14.70
N LYS A 190 -16.78 2.11 13.72
CA LYS A 190 -17.47 3.41 13.70
C LYS A 190 -18.46 3.39 12.53
N ALA A 191 -19.70 3.07 12.81
CA ALA A 191 -20.78 3.04 11.82
C ALA A 191 -22.11 3.28 12.54
N ASP A 192 -22.90 4.23 12.04
CA ASP A 192 -24.26 4.47 12.54
C ASP A 192 -25.29 3.63 11.81
N LYS A 193 -24.98 3.18 10.61
CA LYS A 193 -25.81 2.35 9.73
C LYS A 193 -24.94 1.39 8.93
N GLU A 194 -25.58 0.44 8.30
CA GLU A 194 -24.91 -0.44 7.34
C GLU A 194 -24.54 0.31 6.05
N VAL A 195 -23.30 0.16 5.62
CA VAL A 195 -22.78 0.63 4.33
C VAL A 195 -22.09 -0.52 3.60
N TRP A 196 -22.13 -0.52 2.28
CA TRP A 196 -21.54 -1.58 1.47
C TRP A 196 -21.15 -1.12 0.08
N ALA A 197 -20.20 -1.82 -0.53
CA ALA A 197 -19.88 -1.71 -1.94
C ALA A 197 -19.17 -2.97 -2.44
N ASN A 198 -19.19 -3.18 -3.77
CA ASN A 198 -18.54 -4.31 -4.43
C ASN A 198 -17.20 -3.87 -5.02
N PHE A 199 -16.17 -4.74 -4.92
CA PHE A 199 -14.82 -4.47 -5.44
C PHE A 199 -14.28 -5.67 -6.20
N SER A 200 -13.42 -5.41 -7.19
CA SER A 200 -12.68 -6.48 -7.85
C SER A 200 -11.67 -7.10 -6.89
N ILE A 201 -11.74 -8.42 -6.72
CA ILE A 201 -10.82 -9.19 -5.87
C ILE A 201 -9.38 -9.02 -6.35
N ASN A 202 -9.15 -8.99 -7.67
CA ASN A 202 -7.80 -8.83 -8.23
C ASN A 202 -7.07 -7.57 -7.72
N TYR A 203 -7.79 -6.47 -7.43
CA TYR A 203 -7.19 -5.26 -6.88
C TYR A 203 -7.02 -5.33 -5.37
N VAL A 204 -8.09 -5.68 -4.64
CA VAL A 204 -8.05 -5.68 -3.16
C VAL A 204 -7.11 -6.75 -2.63
N GLU A 205 -7.06 -7.93 -3.25
CA GLU A 205 -6.19 -9.02 -2.84
C GLU A 205 -4.70 -8.66 -3.00
N LYS A 206 -4.30 -8.08 -4.13
CA LYS A 206 -2.92 -7.63 -4.37
C LYS A 206 -2.46 -6.63 -3.33
N ILE A 207 -3.32 -5.65 -3.01
CA ILE A 207 -3.04 -4.61 -2.00
C ILE A 207 -2.88 -5.26 -0.63
N ILE A 208 -3.86 -6.02 -0.18
CA ILE A 208 -3.84 -6.63 1.16
C ILE A 208 -2.68 -7.61 1.31
N LYS A 209 -2.45 -8.50 0.33
CA LYS A 209 -1.32 -9.45 0.36
C LYS A 209 0.05 -8.76 0.37
N ALA A 210 0.20 -7.63 -0.30
CA ALA A 210 1.46 -6.89 -0.32
C ALA A 210 1.70 -6.10 0.97
N ALA A 211 0.66 -5.53 1.57
CA ALA A 211 0.77 -4.67 2.75
C ALA A 211 0.71 -5.42 4.09
N LYS A 212 0.19 -6.66 4.14
CA LYS A 212 0.04 -7.42 5.40
C LYS A 212 1.36 -7.71 6.11
N THR A 213 2.49 -7.74 5.40
CA THR A 213 3.81 -7.90 6.01
C THR A 213 4.27 -6.65 6.77
N LEU A 214 3.68 -5.49 6.47
CA LEU A 214 4.02 -4.20 7.07
C LEU A 214 3.20 -3.87 8.31
N SER A 215 1.97 -4.37 8.38
CA SER A 215 1.06 -4.06 9.48
C SER A 215 0.05 -5.17 9.74
N GLU A 216 -0.06 -5.57 11.00
CA GLU A 216 -1.12 -6.48 11.48
C GLU A 216 -2.49 -5.78 11.57
N GLU A 217 -2.48 -4.45 11.56
CA GLU A 217 -3.69 -3.63 11.67
C GLU A 217 -4.00 -2.97 10.31
N LEU A 218 -5.28 -2.99 9.96
CA LEU A 218 -5.85 -2.36 8.79
C LEU A 218 -7.04 -1.50 9.20
N THR A 219 -7.06 -0.24 8.78
CA THR A 219 -8.27 0.59 8.83
C THR A 219 -8.95 0.56 7.47
N ILE A 220 -10.23 0.21 7.46
CA ILE A 220 -11.12 0.22 6.30
C ILE A 220 -12.11 1.36 6.47
N GLU A 221 -12.18 2.27 5.49
CA GLU A 221 -13.17 3.35 5.45
C GLU A 221 -14.06 3.16 4.22
N LEU A 222 -15.38 3.20 4.41
CA LEU A 222 -16.36 2.84 3.38
C LEU A 222 -17.61 3.72 3.44
N SER A 223 -18.18 3.95 2.27
CA SER A 223 -19.56 4.46 2.07
C SER A 223 -20.23 3.65 0.96
N THR A 224 -21.54 3.58 0.99
CA THR A 224 -22.30 2.76 0.02
C THR A 224 -22.03 3.21 -1.42
N ASN A 225 -21.58 2.25 -2.25
CA ASN A 225 -21.24 2.43 -3.67
C ASN A 225 -20.20 3.52 -3.94
N LYS A 226 -19.28 3.77 -2.98
CA LYS A 226 -18.15 4.69 -3.14
C LYS A 226 -16.82 3.95 -3.04
N PRO A 227 -15.70 4.57 -3.41
CA PRO A 227 -14.38 3.98 -3.23
C PRO A 227 -14.13 3.56 -1.78
N ILE A 228 -13.47 2.42 -1.61
CA ILE A 228 -12.98 1.96 -0.33
C ILE A 228 -11.57 2.52 -0.09
N LYS A 229 -11.29 2.89 1.16
CA LYS A 229 -9.94 3.26 1.58
C LYS A 229 -9.39 2.25 2.56
N PHE A 230 -8.19 1.78 2.27
CA PHE A 230 -7.37 0.97 3.16
C PHE A 230 -6.22 1.81 3.70
N SER A 231 -6.03 1.80 5.00
CA SER A 231 -4.91 2.48 5.64
C SER A 231 -4.16 1.50 6.54
N PHE A 232 -2.86 1.37 6.30
CA PHE A 232 -1.97 0.50 7.07
C PHE A 232 -1.05 1.40 7.90
N PRO A 233 -1.11 1.33 9.24
CA PRO A 233 -0.13 2.02 10.07
C PRO A 233 1.27 1.46 9.82
N ILE A 234 2.20 2.36 9.50
CA ILE A 234 3.61 2.03 9.33
C ILE A 234 4.47 2.94 10.20
N PRO A 235 5.62 2.48 10.71
CA PRO A 235 6.54 3.32 11.47
C PRO A 235 7.00 4.53 10.67
N SER A 236 6.91 5.71 11.28
CA SER A 236 7.37 6.99 10.70
C SER A 236 6.83 7.24 9.30
N GLY A 237 5.56 6.91 9.04
CA GLY A 237 5.03 7.08 7.70
C GLY A 237 3.53 6.81 7.56
N LYS A 238 3.10 6.76 6.32
CA LYS A 238 1.72 6.54 5.92
C LYS A 238 1.68 5.65 4.68
N LEU A 239 0.83 4.64 4.71
CA LEU A 239 0.53 3.80 3.55
C LEU A 239 -0.98 3.65 3.43
N GLY A 240 -1.54 4.22 2.39
CA GLY A 240 -2.96 4.19 2.10
C GLY A 240 -3.25 3.82 0.67
N TYR A 241 -4.45 3.27 0.45
CA TYR A 241 -4.94 2.92 -0.88
C TYR A 241 -6.39 3.32 -1.02
N LEU A 242 -6.77 3.70 -2.23
CA LEU A 242 -8.16 3.85 -2.65
C LEU A 242 -8.43 2.85 -3.77
N VAL A 243 -9.58 2.19 -3.73
CA VAL A 243 -10.04 1.31 -4.80
C VAL A 243 -11.45 1.69 -5.20
N ALA A 244 -11.67 1.92 -6.49
CA ALA A 244 -12.98 2.23 -7.03
C ALA A 244 -13.93 1.04 -6.91
N PRO A 245 -15.21 1.26 -6.58
CA PRO A 245 -16.20 0.21 -6.53
C PRO A 245 -16.58 -0.27 -7.93
N ARG A 246 -17.03 -1.51 -8.02
CA ARG A 246 -17.83 -1.96 -9.16
C ARG A 246 -19.24 -1.42 -9.01
N ILE A 247 -19.69 -0.66 -9.98
CA ILE A 247 -21.09 -0.24 -10.07
C ILE A 247 -21.82 -1.29 -10.91
N GLU A 248 -22.79 -1.96 -10.33
CA GLU A 248 -23.68 -2.84 -11.09
C GLU A 248 -24.62 -1.95 -11.91
N THR A 249 -24.47 -1.99 -13.24
CA THR A 249 -25.49 -1.44 -14.16
C THR A 249 -26.70 -2.34 -14.07
N THR A 250 -27.79 -1.84 -13.48
CA THR A 250 -29.13 -2.44 -13.52
C THR A 250 -29.64 -2.54 -14.95
#